data_381a8d8e3aaf88023f75a9b570ad5eb1
#
_entry.id   381a8d8e3aaf88023f75a9b570ad5eb1
#
_cell.length_a   1.000
_cell.length_b   1.000
_cell.length_c   1.000
_cell.angle_alpha   90.00
_cell.angle_beta   90.00
_cell.angle_gamma   90.00
#
_symmetry.space_group_name_H-M   'P 1'
#
loop_
_entity.id
_entity.type
_entity.pdbx_description
1 polymer ?
#
loop_
_entity_poly.entity_id
_entity_poly.type
_entity_poly.pdbx_seq_one_letter_code
_entity_poly.pdbx_strand_id
1 'polypeptide(L)'
;MGWYSEISRDISKIPTAVQFFETELIQARAECKLVGNVEKSAAQMPGIVEHRFNQLQEIEAILNYLNIELRRLRSSYFKKYLENYQRALSSRDVEKYVDGEADVVDYEKIINEFALVRNKWLGVLKALDQKQWQITNVVKLRVAGMEDASL
;
A
#
# COMPACT_ATOMS: atom_id res chain seq x y z
N MET A 1 -7.08 13.30 -11.04
CA MET A 1 -7.34 13.13 -9.61
C MET A 1 -6.79 11.79 -9.15
N GLY A 2 -6.26 11.75 -7.93
CA GLY A 2 -5.73 10.52 -7.38
C GLY A 2 -6.80 9.53 -6.94
N TRP A 3 -6.41 8.27 -6.79
CA TRP A 3 -7.29 7.19 -6.35
C TRP A 3 -7.94 7.43 -4.99
N TYR A 4 -7.22 8.08 -4.08
CA TYR A 4 -7.80 8.47 -2.79
C TYR A 4 -9.07 9.31 -2.97
N SER A 5 -9.03 10.32 -3.83
CA SER A 5 -10.19 11.17 -4.10
C SER A 5 -11.33 10.40 -4.77
N GLU A 6 -11.00 9.50 -5.68
CA GLU A 6 -12.03 8.69 -6.36
C GLU A 6 -12.71 7.72 -5.40
N ILE A 7 -11.93 6.99 -4.59
CA ILE A 7 -12.47 6.02 -3.63
C ILE A 7 -13.29 6.72 -2.53
N SER A 8 -12.86 7.88 -2.07
CA SER A 8 -13.60 8.64 -1.05
C SER A 8 -14.96 9.13 -1.53
N ARG A 9 -15.13 9.27 -2.83
CA ARG A 9 -16.42 9.62 -3.45
C ARG A 9 -17.24 8.39 -3.81
N ASP A 10 -16.61 7.32 -4.23
CA ASP A 10 -17.25 6.10 -4.72
C ASP A 10 -16.39 4.88 -4.40
N ILE A 11 -16.81 4.16 -3.36
CA ILE A 11 -16.09 2.97 -2.88
C ILE A 11 -16.05 1.84 -3.90
N SER A 12 -16.95 1.84 -4.89
CA SER A 12 -16.96 0.83 -5.95
C SER A 12 -15.72 0.90 -6.85
N LYS A 13 -14.92 1.96 -6.75
CA LYS A 13 -13.67 2.13 -7.46
C LYS A 13 -12.49 1.33 -6.90
N ILE A 14 -12.64 0.72 -5.74
CA ILE A 14 -11.58 -0.03 -5.06
C ILE A 14 -10.96 -1.13 -5.93
N PRO A 15 -11.71 -2.02 -6.59
CA PRO A 15 -11.10 -3.06 -7.43
C PRO A 15 -10.24 -2.48 -8.56
N THR A 16 -10.69 -1.40 -9.17
CA THR A 16 -9.94 -0.71 -10.24
C THR A 16 -8.64 -0.10 -9.70
N ALA A 17 -8.69 0.48 -8.52
CA ALA A 17 -7.50 1.03 -7.86
C ALA A 17 -6.48 -0.07 -7.51
N VAL A 18 -6.93 -1.19 -6.96
CA VAL A 18 -6.06 -2.34 -6.68
C VAL A 18 -5.36 -2.81 -7.95
N GLN A 19 -6.10 -2.98 -9.03
CA GLN A 19 -5.54 -3.39 -10.32
C GLN A 19 -4.53 -2.37 -10.84
N PHE A 20 -4.79 -1.09 -10.70
CA PHE A 20 -3.85 -0.03 -11.06
C PHE A 20 -2.53 -0.18 -10.30
N PHE A 21 -2.58 -0.30 -8.98
CA PHE A 21 -1.37 -0.45 -8.18
C PHE A 21 -0.63 -1.76 -8.46
N GLU A 22 -1.33 -2.84 -8.72
CA GLU A 22 -0.69 -4.11 -9.11
C GLU A 22 0.02 -4.00 -10.47
N THR A 23 -0.56 -3.28 -11.42
CA THR A 23 0.08 -3.00 -12.71
C THR A 23 1.33 -2.13 -12.53
N GLU A 24 1.21 -1.05 -11.73
CA GLU A 24 2.34 -0.20 -11.38
C GLU A 24 3.47 -0.97 -10.67
N LEU A 25 3.12 -1.96 -9.88
CA LEU A 25 4.08 -2.79 -9.16
C LEU A 25 5.03 -3.55 -10.11
N ILE A 26 4.55 -3.98 -11.26
CA ILE A 26 5.38 -4.64 -12.28
C ILE A 26 6.50 -3.71 -12.72
N GLN A 27 6.16 -2.47 -13.06
CA GLN A 27 7.14 -1.46 -13.44
C GLN A 27 8.07 -1.08 -12.28
N ALA A 28 7.53 -0.91 -11.09
CA ALA A 28 8.30 -0.58 -9.90
C ALA A 28 9.36 -1.65 -9.59
N ARG A 29 9.00 -2.92 -9.73
CA ARG A 29 9.95 -4.03 -9.55
C ARG A 29 11.05 -4.04 -10.61
N ALA A 30 10.72 -3.69 -11.85
CA ALA A 30 11.74 -3.52 -12.90
C ALA A 30 12.72 -2.40 -12.57
N GLU A 31 12.24 -1.30 -12.00
CA GLU A 31 13.06 -0.16 -11.58
C GLU A 31 14.03 -0.50 -10.43
N CYS A 32 13.75 -1.54 -9.66
CA CYS A 32 14.62 -2.00 -8.57
C CYS A 32 15.89 -2.70 -9.10
N LYS A 33 15.87 -3.18 -10.34
CA LYS A 33 17.03 -3.87 -10.94
C LYS A 33 18.08 -2.86 -11.33
N LEU A 34 19.34 -3.18 -11.02
CA LEU A 34 20.49 -2.41 -11.48
C LEU A 34 21.02 -3.05 -12.75
N VAL A 35 20.61 -2.52 -13.90
CA VAL A 35 20.98 -2.99 -15.24
C VAL A 35 21.36 -1.80 -16.11
N GLY A 36 22.29 -2.03 -17.05
CA GLY A 36 22.70 -1.03 -18.02
C GLY A 36 23.68 0.01 -17.45
N ASN A 37 23.46 1.27 -17.83
CA ASN A 37 24.37 2.36 -17.51
C ASN A 37 24.19 2.84 -16.07
N VAL A 38 25.26 2.80 -15.27
CA VAL A 38 25.26 3.18 -13.86
C VAL A 38 24.97 4.68 -13.68
N GLU A 39 25.54 5.53 -14.52
CA GLU A 39 25.33 6.98 -14.44
C GLU A 39 23.88 7.35 -14.69
N LYS A 40 23.25 6.72 -15.67
CA LYS A 40 21.82 6.90 -15.96
C LYS A 40 20.97 6.41 -14.80
N SER A 41 21.30 5.25 -14.24
CA SER A 41 20.60 4.71 -13.06
C SER A 41 20.70 5.66 -11.88
N ALA A 42 21.89 6.18 -11.60
CA ALA A 42 22.11 7.15 -10.53
C ALA A 42 21.29 8.44 -10.73
N ALA A 43 21.25 8.94 -11.97
CA ALA A 43 20.50 10.15 -12.30
C ALA A 43 18.98 9.99 -12.14
N GLN A 44 18.46 8.80 -12.39
CA GLN A 44 17.02 8.51 -12.31
C GLN A 44 16.53 8.20 -10.89
N MET A 45 17.42 7.81 -9.98
CA MET A 45 17.03 7.33 -8.65
C MET A 45 16.16 8.31 -7.84
N PRO A 46 16.51 9.61 -7.72
CA PRO A 46 15.68 10.51 -6.93
C PRO A 46 14.24 10.60 -7.42
N GLY A 47 14.05 10.68 -8.73
CA GLY A 47 12.71 10.77 -9.34
C GLY A 47 11.91 9.49 -9.16
N ILE A 48 12.55 8.32 -9.29
CA ILE A 48 11.91 7.02 -9.09
C ILE A 48 11.48 6.87 -7.62
N VAL A 49 12.37 7.16 -6.68
CA VAL A 49 12.08 7.04 -5.25
C VAL A 49 10.93 7.97 -4.85
N GLU A 50 10.96 9.22 -5.28
CA GLU A 50 9.92 10.19 -5.00
C GLU A 50 8.57 9.72 -5.55
N HIS A 51 8.53 9.27 -6.80
CA HIS A 51 7.31 8.79 -7.44
C HIS A 51 6.71 7.58 -6.71
N ARG A 52 7.54 6.58 -6.37
CA ARG A 52 7.07 5.38 -5.69
C ARG A 52 6.68 5.65 -4.24
N PHE A 53 7.39 6.56 -3.57
CA PHE A 53 7.02 7.00 -2.23
C PHE A 53 5.64 7.70 -2.24
N ASN A 54 5.38 8.57 -3.20
CA ASN A 54 4.07 9.22 -3.33
C ASN A 54 2.93 8.22 -3.56
N GLN A 55 3.17 7.18 -4.35
CA GLN A 55 2.19 6.11 -4.53
C GLN A 55 1.93 5.35 -3.21
N LEU A 56 2.97 5.11 -2.42
CA LEU A 56 2.79 4.51 -1.09
C LEU A 56 1.96 5.42 -0.17
N GLN A 57 2.18 6.74 -0.19
CA GLN A 57 1.40 7.68 0.60
C GLN A 57 -0.08 7.65 0.21
N GLU A 58 -0.38 7.54 -1.06
CA GLU A 58 -1.76 7.41 -1.54
C GLU A 58 -2.40 6.10 -1.07
N ILE A 59 -1.67 4.98 -1.16
CA ILE A 59 -2.13 3.67 -0.66
C ILE A 59 -2.43 3.75 0.84
N GLU A 60 -1.57 4.38 1.62
CA GLU A 60 -1.78 4.55 3.06
C GLU A 60 -2.97 5.45 3.38
N ALA A 61 -3.17 6.51 2.62
CA ALA A 61 -4.34 7.38 2.76
C ALA A 61 -5.64 6.60 2.48
N ILE A 62 -5.65 5.75 1.46
CA ILE A 62 -6.80 4.87 1.16
C ILE A 62 -7.05 3.90 2.32
N LEU A 63 -6.00 3.27 2.85
CA LEU A 63 -6.12 2.37 4.00
C LEU A 63 -6.71 3.08 5.22
N ASN A 64 -6.24 4.26 5.52
CA ASN A 64 -6.76 5.06 6.63
C ASN A 64 -8.23 5.41 6.43
N TYR A 65 -8.60 5.79 5.22
CA TYR A 65 -10.00 6.06 4.87
C TYR A 65 -10.88 4.83 5.08
N LEU A 66 -10.44 3.67 4.59
CA LEU A 66 -11.20 2.41 4.75
C LEU A 66 -11.34 2.02 6.23
N ASN A 67 -10.31 2.22 7.03
CA ASN A 67 -10.38 1.95 8.47
C ASN A 67 -11.35 2.88 9.19
N ILE A 68 -11.43 4.15 8.78
CA ILE A 68 -12.39 5.12 9.31
C ILE A 68 -13.83 4.68 8.96
N GLU A 69 -14.05 4.30 7.71
CA GLU A 69 -15.36 3.84 7.26
C GLU A 69 -15.77 2.51 7.93
N LEU A 70 -14.85 1.60 8.14
CA LEU A 70 -15.09 0.37 8.89
C LEU A 70 -15.51 0.69 10.34
N ARG A 71 -14.81 1.61 10.98
CA ARG A 71 -15.12 2.02 12.35
C ARG A 71 -16.52 2.62 12.43
N ARG A 72 -16.90 3.46 11.46
CA ARG A 72 -18.24 4.04 11.37
C ARG A 72 -19.30 2.96 11.20
N LEU A 73 -19.06 2.00 10.32
CA LEU A 73 -19.96 0.88 10.07
C LEU A 73 -20.15 0.01 11.32
N ARG A 74 -19.03 -0.34 11.99
CA ARG A 74 -19.07 -1.11 13.23
C ARG A 74 -19.85 -0.38 14.33
N SER A 75 -19.63 0.92 14.48
CA SER A 75 -20.36 1.75 15.44
C SER A 75 -21.87 1.77 15.15
N SER A 76 -22.24 1.88 13.89
CA SER A 76 -23.64 1.83 13.46
C SER A 76 -24.32 0.51 13.82
N TYR A 77 -23.67 -0.63 13.56
CA TYR A 77 -24.18 -1.95 13.95
C TYR A 77 -24.23 -2.13 15.46
N PHE A 78 -23.19 -1.68 16.17
CA PHE A 78 -23.14 -1.75 17.63
C PHE A 78 -24.36 -1.04 18.25
N LYS A 79 -24.63 0.18 17.81
CA LYS A 79 -25.79 0.96 18.23
C LYS A 79 -27.12 0.26 17.90
N LYS A 80 -27.24 -0.30 16.70
CA LYS A 80 -28.42 -1.02 16.25
C LYS A 80 -28.70 -2.24 17.11
N TYR A 81 -27.67 -3.02 17.48
CA TYR A 81 -27.84 -4.17 18.36
C TYR A 81 -28.26 -3.78 19.77
N LEU A 82 -27.69 -2.70 20.32
CA LEU A 82 -28.09 -2.21 21.64
C LEU A 82 -29.53 -1.72 21.69
N GLU A 83 -30.02 -1.04 20.65
CA GLU A 83 -31.34 -0.43 20.62
C GLU A 83 -32.48 -1.40 20.26
N ASN A 84 -32.21 -2.37 19.40
CA ASN A 84 -33.24 -3.21 18.79
C ASN A 84 -33.37 -4.63 19.36
N TYR A 85 -32.47 -5.04 20.23
CA TYR A 85 -32.53 -6.38 20.83
C TYR A 85 -33.44 -6.38 22.08
N GLN A 86 -34.35 -7.34 22.15
CA GLN A 86 -35.28 -7.50 23.28
C GLN A 86 -34.62 -7.96 24.57
N ARG A 87 -33.43 -8.55 24.48
CA ARG A 87 -32.62 -8.97 25.62
C ARG A 87 -31.42 -8.05 25.79
N ALA A 88 -31.08 -7.78 27.04
CA ALA A 88 -29.83 -7.04 27.33
C ALA A 88 -28.64 -7.89 26.91
N LEU A 89 -27.95 -7.44 25.85
CA LEU A 89 -26.70 -8.04 25.39
C LEU A 89 -25.53 -7.38 26.11
N SER A 90 -24.52 -8.17 26.50
CA SER A 90 -23.27 -7.61 26.96
C SER A 90 -22.53 -6.96 25.77
N SER A 91 -21.66 -5.98 26.05
CA SER A 91 -20.82 -5.34 25.03
C SER A 91 -19.99 -6.35 24.25
N ARG A 92 -19.53 -7.40 24.93
CA ARG A 92 -18.75 -8.49 24.32
C ARG A 92 -19.58 -9.31 23.32
N ASP A 93 -20.85 -9.60 23.65
CA ASP A 93 -21.74 -10.31 22.74
C ASP A 93 -22.09 -9.47 21.52
N VAL A 94 -22.35 -8.17 21.71
CA VAL A 94 -22.60 -7.23 20.62
C VAL A 94 -21.39 -7.16 19.67
N GLU A 95 -20.17 -7.08 20.19
CA GLU A 95 -18.95 -7.09 19.38
C GLU A 95 -18.84 -8.33 18.50
N LYS A 96 -19.17 -9.50 19.05
CA LYS A 96 -19.17 -10.75 18.27
C LYS A 96 -20.18 -10.74 17.13
N TYR A 97 -21.36 -10.21 17.35
CA TYR A 97 -22.37 -10.09 16.30
C TYR A 97 -21.95 -9.07 15.24
N VAL A 98 -21.39 -7.95 15.64
CA VAL A 98 -20.85 -6.94 14.71
C VAL A 98 -19.74 -7.52 13.86
N ASP A 99 -18.83 -8.27 14.45
CA ASP A 99 -17.72 -8.92 13.73
C ASP A 99 -18.19 -9.91 12.66
N GLY A 100 -19.36 -10.51 12.85
CA GLY A 100 -19.97 -11.44 11.90
C GLY A 100 -20.84 -10.80 10.82
N GLU A 101 -21.10 -9.49 10.89
CA GLU A 101 -21.90 -8.82 9.85
C GLU A 101 -21.19 -8.86 8.50
N ALA A 102 -21.97 -9.19 7.46
CA ALA A 102 -21.42 -9.37 6.10
C ALA A 102 -20.68 -8.14 5.60
N ASP A 103 -21.23 -6.95 5.84
CA ASP A 103 -20.60 -5.69 5.43
C ASP A 103 -19.29 -5.44 6.13
N VAL A 104 -19.20 -5.76 7.43
CA VAL A 104 -17.97 -5.64 8.23
C VAL A 104 -16.91 -6.59 7.73
N VAL A 105 -17.27 -7.84 7.47
CA VAL A 105 -16.36 -8.86 6.93
C VAL A 105 -15.84 -8.44 5.55
N ASP A 106 -16.71 -7.92 4.69
CA ASP A 106 -16.33 -7.46 3.35
C ASP A 106 -15.34 -6.29 3.41
N TYR A 107 -15.57 -5.32 4.32
CA TYR A 107 -14.64 -4.23 4.54
C TYR A 107 -13.27 -4.71 5.04
N GLU A 108 -13.26 -5.65 5.96
CA GLU A 108 -12.00 -6.21 6.48
C GLU A 108 -11.21 -6.93 5.38
N LYS A 109 -11.89 -7.66 4.49
CA LYS A 109 -11.25 -8.30 3.32
C LYS A 109 -10.62 -7.27 2.38
N ILE A 110 -11.32 -6.18 2.09
CA ILE A 110 -10.82 -5.09 1.26
C ILE A 110 -9.60 -4.42 1.91
N ILE A 111 -9.67 -4.17 3.21
CA ILE A 111 -8.54 -3.61 3.96
C ILE A 111 -7.32 -4.53 3.89
N ASN A 112 -7.52 -5.85 3.99
CA ASN A 112 -6.43 -6.81 3.84
C ASN A 112 -5.79 -6.77 2.44
N GLU A 113 -6.57 -6.61 1.38
CA GLU A 113 -6.04 -6.45 0.02
C GLU A 113 -5.16 -5.21 -0.09
N PHE A 114 -5.62 -4.06 0.39
CA PHE A 114 -4.82 -2.84 0.39
C PHE A 114 -3.60 -2.93 1.31
N ALA A 115 -3.72 -3.60 2.44
CA ALA A 115 -2.58 -3.84 3.32
C ALA A 115 -1.49 -4.69 2.63
N LEU A 116 -1.89 -5.68 1.83
CA LEU A 116 -0.97 -6.46 1.02
C LEU A 116 -0.28 -5.60 -0.04
N VAL A 117 -1.03 -4.77 -0.74
CA VAL A 117 -0.48 -3.80 -1.71
C VAL A 117 0.52 -2.87 -1.03
N ARG A 118 0.17 -2.30 0.12
CA ARG A 118 1.08 -1.45 0.90
C ARG A 118 2.38 -2.17 1.24
N ASN A 119 2.32 -3.40 1.69
CA ASN A 119 3.51 -4.17 2.06
C ASN A 119 4.40 -4.44 0.84
N LYS A 120 3.81 -4.69 -0.32
CA LYS A 120 4.55 -4.83 -1.59
C LYS A 120 5.28 -3.52 -1.94
N TRP A 121 4.64 -2.36 -1.76
CA TRP A 121 5.25 -1.05 -1.99
C TRP A 121 6.37 -0.73 -0.98
N LEU A 122 6.21 -1.13 0.27
CA LEU A 122 7.30 -1.04 1.25
C LEU A 122 8.51 -1.87 0.81
N GLY A 123 8.28 -3.06 0.26
CA GLY A 123 9.32 -3.90 -0.32
C GLY A 123 10.04 -3.22 -1.49
N VAL A 124 9.30 -2.58 -2.38
CA VAL A 124 9.85 -1.79 -3.50
C VAL A 124 10.77 -0.68 -2.99
N LEU A 125 10.33 0.10 -2.00
CA LEU A 125 11.14 1.19 -1.46
C LEU A 125 12.42 0.68 -0.79
N LYS A 126 12.35 -0.44 -0.09
CA LYS A 126 13.54 -1.10 0.46
C LYS A 126 14.51 -1.55 -0.63
N ALA A 127 13.98 -2.12 -1.71
CA ALA A 127 14.79 -2.56 -2.85
C ALA A 127 15.44 -1.37 -3.57
N LEU A 128 14.75 -0.25 -3.72
CA LEU A 128 15.29 0.98 -4.28
C LEU A 128 16.42 1.54 -3.41
N ASP A 129 16.29 1.46 -2.10
CA ASP A 129 17.34 1.86 -1.16
C ASP A 129 18.58 0.96 -1.33
N GLN A 130 18.40 -0.35 -1.44
CA GLN A 130 19.48 -1.29 -1.75
C GLN A 130 20.13 -1.00 -3.11
N LYS A 131 19.35 -0.66 -4.11
CA LYS A 131 19.85 -0.27 -5.43
C LYS A 131 20.77 0.94 -5.32
N GLN A 132 20.42 1.94 -4.53
CA GLN A 132 21.26 3.12 -4.29
C GLN A 132 22.60 2.74 -3.68
N TRP A 133 22.61 1.83 -2.72
CA TRP A 133 23.84 1.31 -2.14
C TRP A 133 24.69 0.56 -3.16
N GLN A 134 24.07 -0.25 -4.03
CA GLN A 134 24.79 -0.98 -5.09
C GLN A 134 25.40 0.00 -6.10
N ILE A 135 24.70 1.05 -6.48
CA ILE A 135 25.25 2.11 -7.35
C ILE A 135 26.53 2.70 -6.72
N THR A 136 26.46 3.04 -5.43
CA THR A 136 27.60 3.57 -4.68
C THR A 136 28.78 2.58 -4.68
N ASN A 137 28.53 1.30 -4.47
CA ASN A 137 29.55 0.26 -4.45
C ASN A 137 30.22 0.10 -5.81
N VAL A 138 29.44 0.08 -6.90
CA VAL A 138 29.99 -0.02 -8.26
C VAL A 138 30.86 1.20 -8.59
N VAL A 139 30.43 2.40 -8.21
CA VAL A 139 31.22 3.63 -8.40
C VAL A 139 32.55 3.53 -7.64
N LYS A 140 32.54 3.06 -6.40
CA LYS A 140 33.76 2.86 -5.61
C LYS A 140 34.73 1.86 -6.28
N LEU A 141 34.22 0.75 -6.80
CA LEU A 141 35.02 -0.23 -7.51
C LEU A 141 35.67 0.36 -8.75
N ARG A 142 34.96 1.15 -9.55
CA ARG A 142 35.48 1.84 -10.73
C ARG A 142 36.55 2.86 -10.37
N VAL A 143 36.36 3.65 -9.32
CA VAL A 143 37.34 4.61 -8.82
C VAL A 143 38.61 3.90 -8.35
N ALA A 144 38.50 2.68 -7.81
CA ALA A 144 39.65 1.86 -7.40
C ALA A 144 40.40 1.20 -8.59
N GLY A 145 40.00 1.50 -9.83
CA GLY A 145 40.63 0.96 -11.02
C GLY A 145 40.08 -0.36 -11.54
N MET A 146 38.95 -0.81 -10.97
CA MET A 146 38.19 -1.99 -11.43
C MET A 146 37.16 -1.59 -12.49
N GLU A 147 37.65 -1.18 -13.66
CA GLU A 147 36.79 -0.68 -14.76
C GLU A 147 35.82 -1.74 -15.29
N ASP A 148 36.16 -3.02 -15.11
CA ASP A 148 35.35 -4.14 -15.54
C ASP A 148 34.26 -4.53 -14.52
N ALA A 149 34.11 -3.78 -13.42
CA ALA A 149 33.06 -4.03 -12.45
C ALA A 149 31.72 -3.80 -13.10
N SER A 150 31.08 -4.90 -13.50
CA SER A 150 29.75 -4.94 -14.11
C SER A 150 28.76 -5.64 -13.18
N LEU A 151 27.54 -5.38 -13.42
CA LEU A 151 26.44 -5.97 -12.67
C LEU A 151 25.97 -7.26 -13.32
#